data_adca731130dd25fd1db35343e4632c15
#
_entry.id   adca731130dd25fd1db35343e4632c15
#
_cell.length_a   1.000
_cell.length_b   1.000
_cell.length_c   1.000
_cell.angle_alpha   90.00
_cell.angle_beta   90.00
_cell.angle_gamma   90.00
#
_symmetry.space_group_name_H-M   'P 1'
#
loop_
_entity.id
_entity.type
_entity.pdbx_description
1 polymer ?
#
loop_
_entity_poly.entity_id
_entity_poly.type
_entity_poly.pdbx_seq_one_letter_code
_entity_poly.pdbx_strand_id
1 'polypeptide(L)'
;MKFKKVLSLVLVSALTCSLVGCSGSTTSSTTGADTTDSSATESTAAETATTTEADTDTAEVDLSDIIPDETVTLNVYSQLANYEGEQIGWFAQIMKDKFNVKLNIISNGDGVFDTRMESGDLGDIVLFGSDGEEYTRAYSNGMLLDWNEDDILSDYGPHIVEYMQEALDKNQEISGGTVYGFGHDVASSAGQYADFDYHPDVRYDLYKAVGSPEINDLMDWVDVLKAMKEVEPTSDSGKETYGVSLFKDWDGNMMMFAKATATNFYGLDEFHFGFYDAATGEFEDCLKEGGHYEECLRFYNKLYQEGLLDPDSMTQGYDGCMEDYQDGSAFWCIFSWMGASQYNTQEHLDAGKKMLPVAAKNQNTLVYGLNPTGSNRIWSIGANTQYPELCMAIIDYLVTPEGRLEYEYGPKDVCWEYLDDGSVELTDFGLDCKALGNPEEMEMPAPYSGLWKDGCPQMNNTTWSINTVIPGNDKGQTFNFKYWDKYLSLDVDETEQQWRDDMGVDSYKDYMSQFKYTISKPHTYAESVKSDELSTVWEQVKMCVQNGSWQAVYAKDDAEFDSVMAQMRADADSYGYQDCVDWCVSEAALRKAAEID
;
A
#
# COMPACT_ATOMS: atom_id res chain seq x y z
N MET A 1 -1.32 35.42 -36.64
CA MET A 1 -1.73 36.85 -36.55
C MET A 1 -1.61 37.30 -35.09
N LYS A 2 -0.59 38.12 -34.84
CA LYS A 2 -0.35 39.04 -33.71
C LYS A 2 -0.45 38.57 -32.25
N PHE A 3 0.75 38.42 -31.68
CA PHE A 3 1.15 38.57 -30.27
C PHE A 3 0.49 39.71 -29.51
N LYS A 4 0.19 39.47 -28.21
CA LYS A 4 0.32 40.54 -27.19
C LYS A 4 0.93 39.93 -25.92
N LYS A 5 2.16 40.35 -25.63
CA LYS A 5 2.82 40.29 -24.32
C LYS A 5 2.16 41.30 -23.40
N VAL A 6 1.92 40.95 -22.14
CA VAL A 6 1.74 41.90 -21.06
C VAL A 6 2.73 41.55 -19.95
N LEU A 7 3.53 42.54 -19.69
CA LEU A 7 4.57 42.63 -18.65
C LEU A 7 3.86 43.15 -17.38
N SER A 8 4.06 42.55 -16.23
CA SER A 8 3.67 43.15 -14.95
C SER A 8 4.76 43.03 -13.90
N LEU A 9 5.08 44.17 -13.41
CA LEU A 9 6.07 44.66 -12.48
C LEU A 9 6.08 43.92 -11.12
N VAL A 10 7.31 43.71 -10.67
CA VAL A 10 7.72 43.41 -9.30
C VAL A 10 7.49 44.63 -8.40
N LEU A 11 6.88 44.44 -7.24
CA LEU A 11 6.94 45.41 -6.13
C LEU A 11 7.48 44.68 -4.89
N VAL A 12 8.73 45.01 -4.57
CA VAL A 12 9.40 44.68 -3.32
C VAL A 12 8.92 45.67 -2.26
N SER A 13 8.48 45.17 -1.11
CA SER A 13 8.35 45.99 0.11
C SER A 13 8.96 45.21 1.29
N ALA A 14 10.15 45.65 1.64
CA ALA A 14 10.81 45.29 2.90
C ALA A 14 10.12 46.01 4.07
N LEU A 15 9.91 45.31 5.18
CA LEU A 15 9.76 45.97 6.48
C LEU A 15 10.51 45.16 7.56
N THR A 16 11.39 45.86 8.20
CA THR A 16 12.35 45.48 9.22
C THR A 16 11.80 45.54 10.65
N CYS A 17 12.32 44.62 11.47
CA CYS A 17 12.69 44.74 12.89
C CYS A 17 11.63 45.01 13.96
N SER A 18 11.58 44.13 14.98
CA SER A 18 12.08 44.54 16.32
C SER A 18 12.18 43.35 17.27
N LEU A 19 13.40 43.14 17.79
CA LEU A 19 13.80 42.34 18.93
C LEU A 19 13.41 43.02 20.25
N VAL A 20 12.90 42.27 21.23
CA VAL A 20 13.10 42.41 22.69
C VAL A 20 12.71 41.06 23.29
N GLY A 21 13.42 40.23 23.93
CA GLY A 21 14.53 40.27 24.89
C GLY A 21 14.09 40.34 26.36
N CYS A 22 14.15 39.21 27.10
CA CYS A 22 14.55 39.05 28.53
C CYS A 22 13.96 37.74 29.10
N SER A 23 14.69 36.69 29.36
CA SER A 23 15.68 36.39 30.44
C SER A 23 15.08 36.20 31.85
N GLY A 24 15.40 35.06 32.44
CA GLY A 24 15.43 34.81 33.89
C GLY A 24 14.80 33.48 34.26
N SER A 25 15.50 32.41 34.42
CA SER A 25 16.48 31.97 35.45
C SER A 25 15.83 31.29 36.64
N THR A 26 16.20 29.98 36.77
CA THR A 26 16.63 29.21 37.96
C THR A 26 15.62 29.01 39.10
N THR A 27 15.51 27.85 39.70
CA THR A 27 16.43 26.91 40.35
C THR A 27 15.67 25.71 40.88
N SER A 28 16.15 24.52 40.65
CA SER A 28 16.65 23.41 41.47
C SER A 28 16.05 23.16 42.86
N SER A 29 15.76 21.91 43.18
CA SER A 29 16.38 21.00 44.15
C SER A 29 15.43 19.90 44.58
N THR A 30 15.79 18.69 44.33
CA THR A 30 16.50 17.62 45.06
C THR A 30 15.74 16.95 46.20
N THR A 31 15.85 15.62 46.13
CA THR A 31 15.88 14.59 47.19
C THR A 31 14.52 14.08 47.65
N GLY A 32 14.32 12.78 47.83
CA GLY A 32 15.18 11.66 48.12
C GLY A 32 14.40 10.35 48.12
N ALA A 33 15.13 9.30 48.03
CA ALA A 33 14.73 7.91 48.07
C ALA A 33 14.09 7.49 49.39
N ASP A 34 13.24 6.48 49.34
CA ASP A 34 13.49 5.32 50.20
C ASP A 34 12.73 4.06 49.73
N THR A 35 13.46 2.98 49.81
CA THR A 35 13.13 1.59 49.53
C THR A 35 12.28 0.98 50.67
N THR A 36 11.36 0.06 50.34
CA THR A 36 11.19 -1.17 51.14
C THR A 36 10.56 -2.30 50.32
N ASP A 37 11.28 -3.39 50.37
CA ASP A 37 11.06 -4.76 49.95
C ASP A 37 9.96 -5.45 50.81
N SER A 38 9.17 -6.37 50.21
CA SER A 38 8.74 -7.58 50.89
C SER A 38 7.90 -8.52 50.01
N SER A 39 8.57 -9.58 49.54
CA SER A 39 8.22 -11.04 49.50
C SER A 39 6.79 -11.53 49.27
N ALA A 40 6.81 -12.45 48.36
CA ALA A 40 5.93 -13.56 47.92
C ALA A 40 4.98 -14.20 48.97
N THR A 41 3.84 -14.65 48.49
CA THR A 41 3.27 -15.97 48.84
C THR A 41 2.37 -16.50 47.71
N GLU A 42 2.67 -17.70 47.21
CA GLU A 42 1.82 -18.51 46.36
C GLU A 42 0.51 -18.91 47.07
N SER A 43 -0.57 -18.95 46.30
CA SER A 43 -1.72 -19.83 46.64
C SER A 43 -2.45 -20.21 45.35
N THR A 44 -2.31 -21.48 45.00
CA THR A 44 -3.12 -22.23 44.05
C THR A 44 -4.56 -22.38 44.51
N ALA A 45 -5.50 -21.98 43.66
CA ALA A 45 -6.86 -22.52 43.70
C ALA A 45 -7.41 -22.62 42.26
N ALA A 46 -7.65 -23.85 41.82
CA ALA A 46 -8.38 -24.15 40.62
C ALA A 46 -9.84 -23.80 40.81
N GLU A 47 -10.38 -22.90 40.01
CA GLU A 47 -11.82 -22.73 39.83
C GLU A 47 -12.20 -23.06 38.38
N THR A 48 -13.15 -23.95 38.29
CA THR A 48 -13.83 -24.41 37.09
C THR A 48 -14.56 -23.24 36.44
N ALA A 49 -14.06 -22.77 35.29
CA ALA A 49 -14.78 -21.80 34.49
C ALA A 49 -15.92 -22.49 33.75
N THR A 50 -17.12 -22.16 34.12
CA THR A 50 -18.32 -22.39 33.34
C THR A 50 -18.29 -21.46 32.14
N THR A 51 -18.18 -22.01 30.94
CA THR A 51 -18.38 -21.28 29.70
C THR A 51 -19.81 -20.78 29.64
N THR A 52 -19.98 -19.50 29.86
CA THR A 52 -21.14 -18.75 29.41
C THR A 52 -20.86 -18.36 27.97
N GLU A 53 -21.63 -18.87 27.03
CA GLU A 53 -21.71 -18.34 25.67
C GLU A 53 -22.07 -16.86 25.81
N ALA A 54 -21.16 -16.00 25.44
CA ALA A 54 -21.44 -14.59 25.26
C ALA A 54 -22.02 -14.46 23.86
N ASP A 55 -23.33 -14.29 23.84
CA ASP A 55 -24.06 -13.75 22.69
C ASP A 55 -23.60 -12.28 22.57
N THR A 56 -22.58 -12.02 21.78
CA THR A 56 -22.16 -10.65 21.43
C THR A 56 -23.02 -10.18 20.26
N ASP A 57 -24.29 -9.91 20.56
CA ASP A 57 -25.14 -9.09 19.72
C ASP A 57 -24.69 -7.63 19.97
N THR A 58 -23.74 -7.12 19.16
CA THR A 58 -23.44 -5.69 19.13
C THR A 58 -24.71 -4.97 18.76
N ALA A 59 -25.23 -4.15 19.65
CA ALA A 59 -26.47 -3.43 19.43
C ALA A 59 -26.34 -2.58 18.16
N GLU A 60 -27.14 -2.89 17.15
CA GLU A 60 -27.23 -2.12 15.93
C GLU A 60 -27.47 -0.64 16.30
N VAL A 61 -26.55 0.25 15.95
CA VAL A 61 -26.65 1.68 16.26
C VAL A 61 -27.82 2.25 15.49
N ASP A 62 -28.73 2.92 16.20
CA ASP A 62 -29.84 3.64 15.54
C ASP A 62 -29.28 4.92 14.88
N LEU A 63 -29.08 4.86 13.58
CA LEU A 63 -28.55 5.97 12.77
C LEU A 63 -29.65 6.94 12.30
N SER A 64 -30.92 6.74 12.67
CA SER A 64 -32.07 7.52 12.15
C SER A 64 -31.96 9.02 12.43
N ASP A 65 -31.29 9.40 13.53
CA ASP A 65 -31.16 10.80 13.94
C ASP A 65 -30.00 11.53 13.24
N ILE A 66 -29.04 10.80 12.65
CA ILE A 66 -27.87 11.39 11.98
C ILE A 66 -27.92 11.30 10.44
N ILE A 67 -28.74 10.38 9.89
CA ILE A 67 -28.92 10.33 8.43
C ILE A 67 -29.69 11.57 7.96
N PRO A 68 -29.11 12.38 7.06
CA PRO A 68 -29.76 13.62 6.63
C PRO A 68 -31.02 13.33 5.78
N ASP A 69 -32.06 14.16 5.93
CA ASP A 69 -33.28 14.08 5.12
C ASP A 69 -33.01 14.33 3.63
N GLU A 70 -32.09 15.24 3.30
CA GLU A 70 -31.63 15.52 1.95
C GLU A 70 -30.23 14.98 1.74
N THR A 71 -29.94 14.45 0.54
CA THR A 71 -28.62 13.93 0.22
C THR A 71 -27.54 15.00 0.36
N VAL A 72 -26.56 14.77 1.22
CA VAL A 72 -25.41 15.65 1.43
C VAL A 72 -24.18 15.12 0.70
N THR A 73 -23.24 16.00 0.42
CA THR A 73 -21.95 15.63 -0.16
C THR A 73 -20.87 15.72 0.91
N LEU A 74 -20.14 14.62 1.14
CA LEU A 74 -18.97 14.60 1.99
C LEU A 74 -17.72 14.67 1.12
N ASN A 75 -16.79 15.54 1.49
CA ASN A 75 -15.48 15.65 0.86
C ASN A 75 -14.52 14.65 1.50
N VAL A 76 -14.03 13.72 0.70
CA VAL A 76 -13.02 12.73 1.13
C VAL A 76 -11.68 13.13 0.55
N TYR A 77 -10.83 13.74 1.37
CA TYR A 77 -9.46 14.00 0.97
C TYR A 77 -8.63 12.74 1.19
N SER A 78 -8.09 12.19 0.13
CA SER A 78 -7.23 11.01 0.21
C SER A 78 -5.88 11.28 -0.45
N GLN A 79 -4.82 11.12 0.32
CA GLN A 79 -3.45 11.17 -0.19
C GLN A 79 -3.10 9.99 -1.11
N LEU A 80 -3.97 8.99 -1.17
CA LEU A 80 -3.77 7.72 -1.88
C LEU A 80 -4.63 7.61 -3.14
N ALA A 81 -5.62 8.50 -3.31
CA ALA A 81 -6.56 8.42 -4.41
C ALA A 81 -5.89 8.76 -5.75
N ASN A 82 -6.16 7.91 -6.75
CA ASN A 82 -5.81 8.14 -8.16
C ASN A 82 -7.00 8.70 -8.96
N TYR A 83 -8.03 9.13 -8.28
CA TYR A 83 -9.29 9.63 -8.83
C TYR A 83 -9.67 10.96 -8.18
N GLU A 84 -10.32 11.85 -8.93
CA GLU A 84 -10.84 13.12 -8.44
C GLU A 84 -12.27 13.33 -8.93
N GLY A 85 -13.17 13.69 -8.01
CA GLY A 85 -14.58 13.97 -8.31
C GLY A 85 -15.56 13.09 -7.54
N GLU A 86 -16.84 13.14 -7.94
CA GLU A 86 -17.90 12.38 -7.28
C GLU A 86 -17.70 10.85 -7.50
N GLN A 87 -17.68 10.08 -6.42
CA GLN A 87 -17.73 8.61 -6.47
C GLN A 87 -18.98 8.17 -7.24
N ILE A 88 -18.82 7.26 -8.18
CA ILE A 88 -19.89 6.77 -9.05
C ILE A 88 -20.14 5.26 -8.84
N GLY A 89 -21.13 4.73 -9.55
CA GLY A 89 -21.41 3.31 -9.64
C GLY A 89 -21.96 2.69 -8.35
N TRP A 90 -21.69 1.41 -8.14
CA TRP A 90 -22.33 0.62 -7.09
C TRP A 90 -21.95 1.06 -5.68
N PHE A 91 -20.71 1.48 -5.44
CA PHE A 91 -20.31 1.95 -4.11
C PHE A 91 -20.98 3.29 -3.76
N ALA A 92 -21.11 4.21 -4.73
CA ALA A 92 -21.88 5.43 -4.54
C ALA A 92 -23.35 5.14 -4.19
N GLN A 93 -23.94 4.11 -4.81
CA GLN A 93 -25.31 3.70 -4.51
C GLN A 93 -25.42 3.12 -3.10
N ILE A 94 -24.48 2.28 -2.65
CA ILE A 94 -24.43 1.77 -1.26
C ILE A 94 -24.36 2.93 -0.26
N MET A 95 -23.44 3.89 -0.47
CA MET A 95 -23.30 5.06 0.41
C MET A 95 -24.57 5.91 0.44
N LYS A 96 -25.23 6.05 -0.68
CA LYS A 96 -26.51 6.76 -0.76
C LYS A 96 -27.64 6.03 -0.05
N ASP A 97 -27.76 4.72 -0.25
CA ASP A 97 -28.86 3.93 0.33
C ASP A 97 -28.74 3.76 1.84
N LYS A 98 -27.50 3.62 2.35
CA LYS A 98 -27.25 3.44 3.79
C LYS A 98 -27.20 4.77 4.55
N PHE A 99 -26.59 5.81 3.98
CA PHE A 99 -26.24 7.04 4.70
C PHE A 99 -26.82 8.31 4.06
N ASN A 100 -27.50 8.21 2.94
CA ASN A 100 -27.98 9.33 2.12
C ASN A 100 -26.88 10.35 1.78
N VAL A 101 -25.68 9.88 1.44
CA VAL A 101 -24.53 10.73 1.08
C VAL A 101 -24.05 10.49 -0.34
N LYS A 102 -23.35 11.49 -0.86
CA LYS A 102 -22.43 11.42 -1.99
C LYS A 102 -21.01 11.63 -1.46
N LEU A 103 -20.04 10.92 -2.00
CA LEU A 103 -18.65 11.13 -1.68
C LEU A 103 -17.99 11.89 -2.83
N ASN A 104 -17.34 12.99 -2.52
CA ASN A 104 -16.52 13.75 -3.46
C ASN A 104 -15.06 13.51 -3.11
N ILE A 105 -14.37 12.75 -3.95
CA ILE A 105 -12.97 12.37 -3.72
C ILE A 105 -12.07 13.51 -4.15
N ILE A 106 -11.13 13.87 -3.31
CA ILE A 106 -10.12 14.88 -3.54
C ILE A 106 -8.77 14.19 -3.42
N SER A 107 -8.09 14.07 -4.57
CA SER A 107 -6.76 13.46 -4.62
C SER A 107 -5.68 14.40 -4.11
N ASN A 108 -4.55 13.83 -3.72
CA ASN A 108 -3.36 14.61 -3.39
C ASN A 108 -2.57 14.94 -4.66
N GLY A 109 -1.81 16.04 -4.61
CA GLY A 109 -0.91 16.48 -5.67
C GLY A 109 0.00 17.58 -5.12
N ASP A 110 0.87 18.11 -5.96
CA ASP A 110 1.84 19.13 -5.53
C ASP A 110 1.18 20.30 -4.80
N GLY A 111 1.41 20.42 -3.48
CA GLY A 111 0.93 21.50 -2.63
C GLY A 111 -0.56 21.45 -2.27
N VAL A 112 -1.28 20.37 -2.58
CA VAL A 112 -2.71 20.23 -2.20
C VAL A 112 -2.85 20.18 -0.69
N PHE A 113 -2.06 19.34 -0.01
CA PHE A 113 -2.09 19.26 1.45
C PHE A 113 -1.83 20.61 2.12
N ASP A 114 -0.76 21.31 1.73
CA ASP A 114 -0.42 22.63 2.30
C ASP A 114 -1.54 23.67 2.05
N THR A 115 -2.09 23.70 0.85
CA THR A 115 -3.23 24.59 0.51
C THR A 115 -4.43 24.31 1.40
N ARG A 116 -4.75 23.04 1.65
CA ARG A 116 -5.86 22.64 2.52
C ARG A 116 -5.58 22.96 3.99
N MET A 117 -4.36 22.73 4.46
CA MET A 117 -3.89 23.15 5.78
C MET A 117 -4.03 24.67 5.98
N GLU A 118 -3.62 25.48 4.99
CA GLU A 118 -3.74 26.95 5.02
C GLU A 118 -5.20 27.41 5.00
N SER A 119 -6.08 26.71 4.30
CA SER A 119 -7.52 27.02 4.26
C SER A 119 -8.25 26.63 5.56
N GLY A 120 -7.66 25.78 6.38
CA GLY A 120 -8.28 25.24 7.58
C GLY A 120 -9.30 24.13 7.31
N ASP A 121 -9.27 23.48 6.13
CA ASP A 121 -10.24 22.46 5.72
C ASP A 121 -9.55 21.32 4.96
N LEU A 122 -9.35 20.19 5.64
CA LEU A 122 -8.83 18.97 5.02
C LEU A 122 -9.92 18.11 4.34
N GLY A 123 -11.19 18.37 4.62
CA GLY A 123 -12.32 17.56 4.16
C GLY A 123 -13.11 16.97 5.33
N ASP A 124 -14.15 16.21 5.03
CA ASP A 124 -14.99 15.55 6.04
C ASP A 124 -14.33 14.24 6.51
N ILE A 125 -13.91 13.38 5.57
CA ILE A 125 -13.09 12.19 5.84
C ILE A 125 -11.70 12.46 5.26
N VAL A 126 -10.66 12.11 6.02
CA VAL A 126 -9.25 12.38 5.66
C VAL A 126 -8.46 11.08 5.73
N LEU A 127 -7.79 10.73 4.62
CA LEU A 127 -6.98 9.54 4.49
C LEU A 127 -5.52 9.94 4.26
N PHE A 128 -4.68 9.68 5.26
CA PHE A 128 -3.24 9.96 5.15
C PHE A 128 -2.50 8.77 4.54
N GLY A 129 -1.51 9.06 3.72
CA GLY A 129 -0.60 8.07 3.15
C GLY A 129 0.43 7.53 4.13
N SER A 130 0.63 8.25 5.26
CA SER A 130 1.59 7.89 6.32
C SER A 130 1.12 8.46 7.66
N ASP A 131 1.52 7.82 8.76
CA ASP A 131 1.39 8.30 10.14
C ASP A 131 2.51 9.29 10.54
N GLY A 132 3.30 9.74 9.56
CA GLY A 132 4.46 10.61 9.73
C GLY A 132 4.14 12.11 9.78
N GLU A 133 4.94 12.91 9.04
CA GLU A 133 5.00 14.37 9.16
C GLU A 133 3.66 15.06 8.88
N GLU A 134 2.99 14.75 7.76
CA GLU A 134 1.76 15.45 7.38
C GLU A 134 0.60 15.13 8.33
N TYR A 135 0.50 13.88 8.77
CA TYR A 135 -0.45 13.47 9.82
C TYR A 135 -0.18 14.22 11.13
N THR A 136 1.09 14.25 11.56
CA THR A 136 1.52 14.99 12.77
C THR A 136 1.20 16.48 12.67
N ARG A 137 1.46 17.10 11.53
CA ARG A 137 1.11 18.52 11.28
C ARG A 137 -0.40 18.73 11.35
N ALA A 138 -1.20 17.82 10.80
CA ALA A 138 -2.65 17.94 10.79
C ALA A 138 -3.23 17.90 12.20
N TYR A 139 -2.94 16.87 13.01
CA TYR A 139 -3.50 16.81 14.37
C TYR A 139 -2.93 17.89 15.28
N SER A 140 -1.64 18.21 15.18
CA SER A 140 -1.01 19.25 16.01
C SER A 140 -1.55 20.66 15.75
N ASN A 141 -2.08 20.93 14.56
CA ASN A 141 -2.71 22.19 14.19
C ASN A 141 -4.25 22.17 14.35
N GLY A 142 -4.80 21.12 14.97
CA GLY A 142 -6.23 21.01 15.23
C GLY A 142 -7.09 20.85 13.96
N MET A 143 -6.52 20.22 12.93
CA MET A 143 -7.22 19.97 11.66
C MET A 143 -8.02 18.67 11.67
N LEU A 144 -7.82 17.82 12.68
CA LEU A 144 -8.50 16.54 12.84
C LEU A 144 -9.39 16.54 14.07
N LEU A 145 -10.52 15.85 13.97
CA LEU A 145 -11.46 15.65 15.05
C LEU A 145 -10.87 14.71 16.11
N ASP A 146 -10.98 15.08 17.38
CA ASP A 146 -10.78 14.14 18.50
C ASP A 146 -11.97 13.17 18.55
N TRP A 147 -11.71 11.90 18.31
CA TRP A 147 -12.76 10.89 18.23
C TRP A 147 -13.43 10.59 19.59
N ASN A 148 -12.79 10.98 20.70
CA ASN A 148 -13.39 10.88 22.04
C ASN A 148 -14.17 12.14 22.43
N GLU A 149 -14.14 13.23 21.62
CA GLU A 149 -14.93 14.42 21.87
C GLU A 149 -16.43 14.12 21.65
N ASP A 150 -17.26 14.55 22.59
CA ASP A 150 -18.71 14.35 22.58
C ASP A 150 -19.15 12.86 22.40
N ASP A 151 -18.33 11.91 22.87
CA ASP A 151 -18.58 10.46 22.82
C ASP A 151 -18.79 9.89 21.40
N ILE A 152 -18.32 10.58 20.34
CA ILE A 152 -18.57 10.23 18.93
C ILE A 152 -18.10 8.80 18.61
N LEU A 153 -16.89 8.42 19.04
CA LEU A 153 -16.36 7.08 18.80
C LEU A 153 -17.22 6.00 19.50
N SER A 154 -17.60 6.21 20.75
CA SER A 154 -18.39 5.22 21.48
C SER A 154 -19.83 5.09 21.00
N ASP A 155 -20.43 6.19 20.54
CA ASP A 155 -21.83 6.24 20.14
C ASP A 155 -22.06 5.81 18.69
N TYR A 156 -21.11 6.12 17.78
CA TYR A 156 -21.25 5.91 16.33
C TYR A 156 -20.14 5.05 15.71
N GLY A 157 -19.18 4.58 16.51
CA GLY A 157 -18.08 3.71 16.10
C GLY A 157 -17.95 2.41 16.89
N PRO A 158 -19.05 1.70 17.25
CA PRO A 158 -18.97 0.53 18.12
C PRO A 158 -18.15 -0.62 17.54
N HIS A 159 -18.16 -0.84 16.21
CA HIS A 159 -17.33 -1.87 15.57
C HIS A 159 -15.87 -1.45 15.52
N ILE A 160 -15.58 -0.16 15.38
CA ILE A 160 -14.22 0.36 15.52
C ILE A 160 -13.71 0.07 16.93
N VAL A 161 -14.50 0.34 17.97
CA VAL A 161 -14.12 0.06 19.36
C VAL A 161 -13.96 -1.45 19.59
N GLU A 162 -14.85 -2.27 19.02
CA GLU A 162 -14.80 -3.73 19.19
C GLU A 162 -13.58 -4.36 18.49
N TYR A 163 -13.29 -3.94 17.26
CA TYR A 163 -12.33 -4.65 16.40
C TYR A 163 -10.99 -3.97 16.23
N MET A 164 -10.89 -2.65 16.43
CA MET A 164 -9.70 -1.86 16.11
C MET A 164 -8.95 -1.34 17.34
N GLN A 165 -9.19 -1.93 18.54
CA GLN A 165 -8.67 -1.38 19.79
C GLN A 165 -7.15 -1.21 19.78
N GLU A 166 -6.38 -2.20 19.31
CA GLU A 166 -4.91 -2.09 19.26
C GLU A 166 -4.43 -1.00 18.28
N ALA A 167 -5.17 -0.79 17.20
CA ALA A 167 -4.88 0.27 16.24
C ALA A 167 -5.26 1.67 16.78
N LEU A 168 -6.35 1.76 17.57
CA LEU A 168 -6.71 2.98 18.31
C LEU A 168 -5.67 3.31 19.39
N ASP A 169 -5.21 2.31 20.14
CA ASP A 169 -4.18 2.49 21.17
C ASP A 169 -2.87 2.99 20.57
N LYS A 170 -2.43 2.43 19.43
CA LYS A 170 -1.28 2.94 18.66
C LYS A 170 -1.50 4.38 18.24
N ASN A 171 -2.67 4.71 17.69
CA ASN A 171 -2.98 6.07 17.26
C ASN A 171 -2.95 7.06 18.43
N GLN A 172 -3.52 6.68 19.57
CA GLN A 172 -3.47 7.48 20.79
C GLN A 172 -2.02 7.73 21.28
N GLU A 173 -1.17 6.72 21.19
CA GLU A 173 0.24 6.85 21.58
C GLU A 173 0.99 7.84 20.69
N ILE A 174 0.90 7.68 19.38
CA ILE A 174 1.62 8.55 18.41
C ILE A 174 1.09 9.97 18.38
N SER A 175 -0.16 10.19 18.75
CA SER A 175 -0.81 11.53 18.78
C SER A 175 -0.71 12.24 20.12
N GLY A 176 0.06 11.70 21.07
CA GLY A 176 0.29 12.31 22.37
C GLY A 176 -0.88 12.19 23.36
N GLY A 177 -1.74 11.21 23.19
CA GLY A 177 -2.82 10.85 24.12
C GLY A 177 -4.25 11.04 23.61
N THR A 178 -4.41 11.53 22.37
CA THR A 178 -5.72 11.74 21.73
C THR A 178 -5.90 10.75 20.58
N VAL A 179 -7.11 10.25 20.33
CA VAL A 179 -7.43 9.41 19.19
C VAL A 179 -7.96 10.28 18.05
N TYR A 180 -7.22 10.34 16.96
CA TYR A 180 -7.63 11.04 15.73
C TYR A 180 -7.95 10.10 14.57
N GLY A 181 -7.83 8.77 14.79
CA GLY A 181 -8.04 7.78 13.76
C GLY A 181 -7.47 6.41 14.08
N PHE A 182 -7.26 5.60 13.05
CA PHE A 182 -6.56 4.31 13.16
C PHE A 182 -5.86 3.95 11.84
N GLY A 183 -4.85 3.08 11.94
CA GLY A 183 -4.10 2.57 10.79
C GLY A 183 -4.92 1.60 9.93
N HIS A 184 -4.64 1.55 8.63
CA HIS A 184 -5.27 0.61 7.70
C HIS A 184 -4.71 -0.83 7.84
N ASP A 185 -5.28 -1.78 7.10
CA ASP A 185 -4.86 -3.18 7.05
C ASP A 185 -4.71 -3.83 8.43
N VAL A 186 -5.66 -3.54 9.32
CA VAL A 186 -5.68 -4.12 10.65
C VAL A 186 -5.92 -5.62 10.56
N ALA A 187 -5.18 -6.40 11.32
CA ALA A 187 -5.39 -7.83 11.47
C ALA A 187 -6.12 -8.14 12.78
N SER A 188 -6.92 -9.20 12.80
CA SER A 188 -7.62 -9.66 14.03
C SER A 188 -6.66 -10.18 15.10
N SER A 189 -5.42 -10.51 14.72
CA SER A 189 -4.34 -10.90 15.65
C SER A 189 -2.99 -10.79 14.96
N ALA A 190 -1.94 -10.59 15.75
CA ALA A 190 -0.58 -10.69 15.26
C ALA A 190 -0.30 -12.12 14.75
N GLY A 191 0.42 -12.24 13.66
CA GLY A 191 0.70 -13.55 13.10
C GLY A 191 1.77 -13.55 12.03
N GLN A 192 2.38 -14.73 11.89
CA GLN A 192 3.25 -15.03 10.76
C GLN A 192 2.37 -15.52 9.63
N TYR A 193 2.03 -14.63 8.73
CA TYR A 193 1.28 -14.99 7.54
C TYR A 193 2.13 -14.70 6.32
N ALA A 194 2.37 -15.73 5.53
CA ALA A 194 3.04 -15.59 4.26
C ALA A 194 1.99 -15.56 3.15
N ASP A 195 1.62 -14.38 2.72
CA ASP A 195 1.04 -14.20 1.41
C ASP A 195 2.08 -13.53 0.51
N PHE A 196 2.23 -14.07 -0.68
CA PHE A 196 3.26 -13.62 -1.61
C PHE A 196 2.66 -12.61 -2.58
N ASP A 197 2.28 -11.44 -2.07
CA ASP A 197 1.69 -10.36 -2.88
C ASP A 197 2.67 -9.81 -3.91
N TYR A 198 3.98 -9.94 -3.63
CA TYR A 198 5.05 -9.50 -4.51
C TYR A 198 5.84 -10.70 -5.00
N HIS A 199 5.82 -10.92 -6.30
CA HIS A 199 6.60 -11.95 -6.98
C HIS A 199 6.79 -11.58 -8.45
N PRO A 200 7.89 -12.02 -9.08
CA PRO A 200 8.05 -11.87 -10.51
C PRO A 200 7.07 -12.75 -11.26
N ASP A 201 6.23 -12.15 -12.08
CA ASP A 201 5.44 -12.84 -13.08
C ASP A 201 6.12 -12.78 -14.43
N VAL A 202 6.06 -13.87 -15.17
CA VAL A 202 6.64 -13.97 -16.51
C VAL A 202 5.66 -14.62 -17.48
N ARG A 203 5.72 -14.25 -18.75
CA ARG A 203 5.06 -14.96 -19.86
C ARG A 203 5.50 -16.42 -19.85
N TYR A 204 4.74 -17.27 -19.16
CA TYR A 204 5.12 -18.67 -18.93
C TYR A 204 5.17 -19.48 -20.22
N ASP A 205 4.29 -19.21 -21.15
CA ASP A 205 4.28 -19.75 -22.50
C ASP A 205 5.62 -19.52 -23.24
N LEU A 206 6.16 -18.29 -23.16
CA LEU A 206 7.46 -17.96 -23.74
C LEU A 206 8.62 -18.57 -22.95
N TYR A 207 8.55 -18.56 -21.61
CA TYR A 207 9.54 -19.21 -20.76
C TYR A 207 9.68 -20.70 -21.09
N LYS A 208 8.55 -21.38 -21.32
CA LYS A 208 8.55 -22.77 -21.82
C LYS A 208 9.10 -22.88 -23.23
N ALA A 209 8.75 -22.00 -24.12
CA ALA A 209 9.22 -22.02 -25.51
C ALA A 209 10.76 -21.92 -25.62
N VAL A 210 11.41 -21.22 -24.67
CA VAL A 210 12.87 -21.15 -24.58
C VAL A 210 13.51 -22.29 -23.78
N GLY A 211 12.72 -23.28 -23.36
CA GLY A 211 13.20 -24.51 -22.73
C GLY A 211 13.24 -24.48 -21.21
N SER A 212 12.53 -23.57 -20.57
CA SER A 212 12.44 -23.43 -19.09
C SER A 212 13.81 -23.40 -18.43
N PRO A 213 14.69 -22.47 -18.79
CA PRO A 213 16.05 -22.42 -18.26
C PRO A 213 16.03 -22.21 -16.75
N GLU A 214 17.02 -22.78 -16.06
CA GLU A 214 17.18 -22.61 -14.63
C GLU A 214 17.59 -21.16 -14.32
N ILE A 215 16.87 -20.51 -13.42
CA ILE A 215 17.14 -19.17 -12.90
C ILE A 215 17.76 -19.32 -11.52
N ASN A 216 18.96 -18.84 -11.31
CA ASN A 216 19.61 -18.87 -10.00
C ASN A 216 19.46 -17.54 -9.28
N ASP A 217 19.71 -16.42 -9.99
CA ASP A 217 19.76 -15.07 -9.45
C ASP A 217 19.01 -14.09 -10.35
N LEU A 218 18.84 -12.87 -9.89
CA LEU A 218 18.18 -11.78 -10.63
C LEU A 218 18.77 -11.56 -12.03
N MET A 219 20.10 -11.60 -12.15
CA MET A 219 20.78 -11.32 -13.41
C MET A 219 20.57 -12.40 -14.48
N ASP A 220 20.23 -13.64 -14.13
CA ASP A 220 19.95 -14.71 -15.09
C ASP A 220 18.72 -14.39 -15.97
N TRP A 221 17.82 -13.56 -15.46
CA TRP A 221 16.65 -13.09 -16.22
C TRP A 221 17.02 -12.34 -17.50
N VAL A 222 18.16 -11.67 -17.56
CA VAL A 222 18.59 -10.91 -18.77
C VAL A 222 18.68 -11.84 -19.98
N ASP A 223 19.36 -12.96 -19.84
CA ASP A 223 19.55 -13.92 -20.94
C ASP A 223 18.24 -14.63 -21.30
N VAL A 224 17.40 -14.91 -20.32
CA VAL A 224 16.09 -15.56 -20.52
C VAL A 224 15.14 -14.64 -21.27
N LEU A 225 15.01 -13.39 -20.85
CA LEU A 225 14.16 -12.39 -21.50
C LEU A 225 14.64 -12.09 -22.94
N LYS A 226 15.95 -12.11 -23.16
CA LYS A 226 16.53 -11.99 -24.50
C LYS A 226 16.10 -13.15 -25.41
N ALA A 227 16.17 -14.37 -24.91
CA ALA A 227 15.72 -15.55 -25.65
C ALA A 227 14.22 -15.50 -25.92
N MET A 228 13.41 -15.03 -24.96
CA MET A 228 11.96 -14.88 -25.12
C MET A 228 11.62 -13.82 -26.19
N LYS A 229 12.33 -12.69 -26.22
CA LYS A 229 12.18 -11.67 -27.27
C LYS A 229 12.53 -12.20 -28.66
N GLU A 230 13.50 -13.10 -28.79
CA GLU A 230 13.81 -13.77 -30.07
C GLU A 230 12.65 -14.67 -30.55
N VAL A 231 11.88 -15.26 -29.62
CA VAL A 231 10.69 -16.09 -29.94
C VAL A 231 9.50 -15.22 -30.34
N GLU A 232 9.22 -14.16 -29.62
CA GLU A 232 8.10 -13.25 -29.87
C GLU A 232 8.62 -11.79 -29.94
N PRO A 233 9.15 -11.38 -31.12
CA PRO A 233 9.74 -10.03 -31.27
C PRO A 233 8.70 -8.93 -31.43
N THR A 234 7.43 -9.28 -31.61
CA THR A 234 6.31 -8.34 -31.71
C THR A 234 5.12 -8.87 -30.92
N SER A 235 4.42 -7.98 -30.24
CA SER A 235 3.17 -8.28 -29.52
C SER A 235 2.02 -8.61 -30.45
N ASP A 236 0.86 -8.92 -29.89
CA ASP A 236 -0.37 -9.24 -30.63
C ASP A 236 -0.85 -8.05 -31.49
N SER A 237 -0.64 -6.80 -31.06
CA SER A 237 -0.90 -5.60 -31.87
C SER A 237 0.17 -5.29 -32.92
N GLY A 238 1.31 -5.98 -32.89
CA GLY A 238 2.47 -5.75 -33.76
C GLY A 238 3.46 -4.70 -33.25
N LYS A 239 3.37 -4.26 -31.99
CA LYS A 239 4.40 -3.44 -31.32
C LYS A 239 5.67 -4.26 -31.10
N GLU A 240 6.81 -3.60 -31.01
CA GLU A 240 8.06 -4.23 -30.57
C GLU A 240 7.90 -4.71 -29.13
N THR A 241 8.46 -5.87 -28.80
CA THR A 241 8.39 -6.43 -27.46
C THR A 241 9.66 -6.17 -26.65
N TYR A 242 9.49 -6.13 -25.34
CA TYR A 242 10.56 -5.91 -24.36
C TYR A 242 10.47 -6.93 -23.23
N GLY A 243 11.57 -7.11 -22.51
CA GLY A 243 11.53 -7.92 -21.27
C GLY A 243 10.70 -7.22 -20.21
N VAL A 244 10.86 -5.90 -20.07
CA VAL A 244 10.25 -5.08 -19.01
C VAL A 244 9.81 -3.73 -19.58
N SER A 245 8.64 -3.24 -19.15
CA SER A 245 8.18 -1.86 -19.28
C SER A 245 7.97 -1.26 -17.89
N LEU A 246 8.35 0.01 -17.70
CA LEU A 246 8.27 0.77 -16.45
C LEU A 246 7.59 2.11 -16.70
N PHE A 247 7.30 2.86 -15.63
CA PHE A 247 6.72 4.20 -15.70
C PHE A 247 7.39 5.16 -14.70
N LYS A 248 7.23 6.46 -14.90
CA LYS A 248 7.87 7.51 -14.08
C LYS A 248 6.95 8.14 -13.04
N ASP A 249 5.65 7.87 -13.11
CA ASP A 249 4.68 8.45 -12.18
C ASP A 249 4.95 7.95 -10.75
N TRP A 250 4.24 8.50 -9.81
CA TRP A 250 4.35 8.25 -8.38
C TRP A 250 5.67 8.72 -7.77
N ASP A 251 5.61 8.93 -6.48
CA ASP A 251 6.69 9.54 -5.70
C ASP A 251 7.98 8.69 -5.62
N GLY A 252 7.82 7.38 -5.66
CA GLY A 252 8.93 6.44 -5.68
C GLY A 252 9.75 6.45 -6.96
N ASN A 253 9.13 6.71 -8.12
CA ASN A 253 9.79 6.76 -9.43
C ASN A 253 10.71 5.53 -9.66
N MET A 254 11.92 5.66 -10.24
CA MET A 254 12.85 4.52 -10.42
C MET A 254 13.27 3.88 -9.09
N MET A 255 13.27 4.62 -7.98
CA MET A 255 13.56 4.06 -6.67
C MET A 255 12.57 2.98 -6.27
N MET A 256 11.29 3.15 -6.57
CA MET A 256 10.24 2.16 -6.30
C MET A 256 10.56 0.82 -6.98
N PHE A 257 10.88 0.81 -8.27
CA PHE A 257 11.20 -0.42 -9.00
C PHE A 257 12.46 -1.12 -8.48
N ALA A 258 13.52 -0.35 -8.21
CA ALA A 258 14.76 -0.91 -7.68
C ALA A 258 14.54 -1.52 -6.28
N LYS A 259 13.80 -0.82 -5.42
CA LYS A 259 13.52 -1.30 -4.07
C LYS A 259 12.57 -2.50 -4.07
N ALA A 260 11.48 -2.46 -4.85
CA ALA A 260 10.57 -3.59 -4.98
C ALA A 260 11.29 -4.83 -5.55
N THR A 261 12.25 -4.65 -6.45
CA THR A 261 13.10 -5.76 -6.92
C THR A 261 13.93 -6.34 -5.76
N ALA A 262 14.50 -5.51 -4.90
CA ALA A 262 15.24 -5.97 -3.74
C ALA A 262 14.33 -6.67 -2.72
N THR A 263 13.10 -6.20 -2.52
CA THR A 263 12.07 -6.84 -1.70
C THR A 263 11.77 -8.27 -2.20
N ASN A 264 11.64 -8.43 -3.51
CA ASN A 264 11.36 -9.73 -4.12
C ASN A 264 12.55 -10.71 -4.09
N PHE A 265 13.77 -10.22 -4.27
CA PHE A 265 14.93 -11.09 -4.47
C PHE A 265 15.81 -11.25 -3.23
N TYR A 266 15.82 -10.28 -2.30
CA TYR A 266 16.74 -10.27 -1.16
C TYR A 266 16.05 -10.27 0.20
N GLY A 267 14.72 -10.13 0.27
CA GLY A 267 13.96 -10.13 1.52
C GLY A 267 14.17 -8.88 2.36
N LEU A 268 14.41 -7.77 1.67
CA LEU A 268 14.64 -6.46 2.25
C LEU A 268 13.37 -5.62 2.15
N ASP A 269 12.94 -5.01 3.25
CA ASP A 269 11.79 -4.12 3.24
C ASP A 269 12.18 -2.72 2.78
N GLU A 270 11.33 -2.10 1.98
CA GLU A 270 11.55 -0.71 1.57
C GLU A 270 11.55 0.22 2.79
N PHE A 271 12.59 1.02 2.92
CA PHE A 271 12.72 1.91 4.06
C PHE A 271 13.46 3.20 3.69
N HIS A 272 12.72 4.28 3.47
CA HIS A 272 13.26 5.62 3.18
C HIS A 272 14.35 5.61 2.07
N PHE A 273 15.57 6.08 2.35
CA PHE A 273 16.71 6.02 1.43
C PHE A 273 17.47 4.69 1.50
N GLY A 274 16.77 3.60 1.62
CA GLY A 274 17.39 2.29 1.65
C GLY A 274 16.42 1.18 1.99
N PHE A 275 16.90 0.25 2.78
CA PHE A 275 16.20 -0.96 3.16
C PHE A 275 16.27 -1.20 4.66
N TYR A 276 15.22 -1.78 5.20
CA TYR A 276 15.20 -2.42 6.49
C TYR A 276 15.34 -3.93 6.29
N ASP A 277 16.41 -4.52 6.81
CA ASP A 277 16.54 -5.97 6.83
C ASP A 277 15.64 -6.54 7.94
N ALA A 278 14.49 -7.08 7.54
CA ALA A 278 13.50 -7.61 8.47
C ALA A 278 14.01 -8.79 9.33
N ALA A 279 15.06 -9.48 8.90
CA ALA A 279 15.67 -10.57 9.67
C ALA A 279 16.57 -10.04 10.80
N THR A 280 17.29 -8.95 10.57
CA THR A 280 18.29 -8.41 11.51
C THR A 280 17.85 -7.11 12.20
N GLY A 281 17.00 -6.32 11.55
CA GLY A 281 16.65 -4.97 11.97
C GLY A 281 17.66 -3.91 11.57
N GLU A 282 18.64 -4.25 10.72
CA GLU A 282 19.67 -3.32 10.25
C GLU A 282 19.17 -2.51 9.05
N PHE A 283 19.64 -1.27 8.93
CA PHE A 283 19.41 -0.41 7.77
C PHE A 283 20.52 -0.60 6.75
N GLU A 284 20.14 -0.81 5.48
CA GLU A 284 21.07 -0.74 4.36
C GLU A 284 20.80 0.52 3.53
N ASP A 285 21.82 1.38 3.41
CA ASP A 285 21.83 2.60 2.62
C ASP A 285 21.71 2.29 1.10
N CYS A 286 20.77 2.96 0.40
CA CYS A 286 20.55 2.76 -1.04
C CYS A 286 21.75 3.21 -1.89
N LEU A 287 22.57 4.15 -1.45
CA LEU A 287 23.79 4.59 -2.18
C LEU A 287 25.06 3.84 -1.76
N LYS A 288 24.95 2.82 -0.90
CA LYS A 288 26.06 1.95 -0.55
C LYS A 288 26.68 1.34 -1.81
N GLU A 289 27.99 1.48 -1.98
CA GLU A 289 28.72 0.89 -3.11
C GLU A 289 28.63 -0.65 -3.07
N GLY A 290 28.16 -1.26 -4.16
CA GLY A 290 27.94 -2.70 -4.25
C GLY A 290 26.79 -3.20 -3.38
N GLY A 291 25.89 -2.33 -2.91
CA GLY A 291 24.68 -2.69 -2.18
C GLY A 291 23.56 -3.19 -3.11
N HIS A 292 22.48 -3.70 -2.50
CA HIS A 292 21.37 -4.30 -3.25
C HIS A 292 20.64 -3.30 -4.17
N TYR A 293 20.57 -2.02 -3.77
CA TYR A 293 19.99 -0.99 -4.64
C TYR A 293 20.77 -0.80 -5.94
N GLU A 294 22.09 -0.71 -5.85
CA GLU A 294 22.97 -0.63 -7.03
C GLU A 294 22.84 -1.88 -7.90
N GLU A 295 22.76 -3.06 -7.29
CA GLU A 295 22.56 -4.34 -8.00
C GLU A 295 21.25 -4.36 -8.79
N CYS A 296 20.15 -3.89 -8.19
CA CYS A 296 18.85 -3.78 -8.86
C CYS A 296 18.88 -2.76 -10.01
N LEU A 297 19.52 -1.59 -9.83
CA LEU A 297 19.72 -0.62 -10.92
C LEU A 297 20.56 -1.22 -12.05
N ARG A 298 21.59 -1.99 -11.73
CA ARG A 298 22.45 -2.67 -12.71
C ARG A 298 21.67 -3.72 -13.51
N PHE A 299 20.73 -4.42 -12.89
CA PHE A 299 19.82 -5.32 -13.60
C PHE A 299 19.01 -4.57 -14.67
N TYR A 300 18.34 -3.49 -14.31
CA TYR A 300 17.59 -2.68 -15.27
C TYR A 300 18.50 -2.04 -16.34
N ASN A 301 19.71 -1.63 -15.99
CA ASN A 301 20.68 -1.14 -16.96
C ASN A 301 21.11 -2.24 -17.95
N LYS A 302 21.28 -3.50 -17.49
CA LYS A 302 21.57 -4.62 -18.40
C LYS A 302 20.41 -4.88 -19.35
N LEU A 303 19.17 -4.82 -18.87
CA LEU A 303 17.99 -4.90 -19.73
C LEU A 303 18.04 -3.80 -20.80
N TYR A 304 18.37 -2.56 -20.42
CA TYR A 304 18.50 -1.46 -21.38
C TYR A 304 19.62 -1.70 -22.41
N GLN A 305 20.80 -2.09 -21.96
CA GLN A 305 21.95 -2.37 -22.84
C GLN A 305 21.66 -3.47 -23.88
N GLU A 306 20.85 -4.47 -23.50
CA GLU A 306 20.43 -5.59 -24.37
C GLU A 306 19.13 -5.29 -25.17
N GLY A 307 18.58 -4.08 -25.07
CA GLY A 307 17.32 -3.69 -25.75
C GLY A 307 16.09 -4.43 -25.22
N LEU A 308 16.11 -4.78 -23.95
CA LEU A 308 15.03 -5.50 -23.25
C LEU A 308 14.21 -4.61 -22.30
N LEU A 309 14.66 -3.38 -22.05
CA LEU A 309 13.87 -2.37 -21.35
C LEU A 309 13.16 -1.50 -22.38
N ASP A 310 11.85 -1.33 -22.20
CA ASP A 310 11.09 -0.40 -23.03
C ASP A 310 11.70 1.01 -22.97
N PRO A 311 12.09 1.60 -24.12
CA PRO A 311 12.75 2.91 -24.15
C PRO A 311 11.88 4.06 -23.66
N ASP A 312 10.57 3.92 -23.64
CA ASP A 312 9.63 4.93 -23.18
C ASP A 312 9.43 4.92 -21.66
N SER A 313 9.94 3.91 -20.95
CA SER A 313 9.80 3.73 -19.49
C SER A 313 10.12 4.97 -18.65
N MET A 314 11.11 5.77 -19.04
CA MET A 314 11.50 7.00 -18.34
C MET A 314 10.55 8.17 -18.63
N THR A 315 9.72 8.09 -19.66
CA THR A 315 8.89 9.20 -20.15
C THR A 315 7.39 8.93 -20.09
N GLN A 316 7.00 7.66 -20.15
CA GLN A 316 5.59 7.26 -20.07
C GLN A 316 5.05 7.32 -18.63
N GLY A 317 3.72 7.44 -18.53
CA GLY A 317 2.98 7.33 -17.29
C GLY A 317 2.50 5.91 -17.02
N TYR A 318 1.80 5.77 -15.89
CA TYR A 318 1.21 4.50 -15.44
C TYR A 318 0.34 3.83 -16.52
N ASP A 319 -0.60 4.57 -17.11
CA ASP A 319 -1.54 4.01 -18.11
C ASP A 319 -0.81 3.42 -19.33
N GLY A 320 0.21 4.11 -19.85
CA GLY A 320 0.99 3.62 -20.97
C GLY A 320 1.72 2.31 -20.67
N CYS A 321 2.27 2.19 -19.47
CA CYS A 321 2.91 0.97 -19.01
C CYS A 321 1.91 -0.19 -18.86
N MET A 322 0.69 0.10 -18.34
CA MET A 322 -0.36 -0.91 -18.24
C MET A 322 -0.82 -1.40 -19.61
N GLU A 323 -0.95 -0.49 -20.59
CA GLU A 323 -1.22 -0.85 -21.98
C GLU A 323 -0.16 -1.77 -22.59
N ASP A 324 1.13 -1.58 -22.25
CA ASP A 324 2.21 -2.45 -22.73
C ASP A 324 2.10 -3.87 -22.18
N TYR A 325 1.78 -4.02 -20.89
CA TYR A 325 1.54 -5.35 -20.32
C TYR A 325 0.28 -5.98 -20.92
N GLN A 326 -0.81 -5.23 -21.02
CA GLN A 326 -2.08 -5.73 -21.59
C GLN A 326 -1.92 -6.16 -23.06
N ASP A 327 -1.12 -5.46 -23.84
CA ASP A 327 -0.81 -5.78 -25.25
C ASP A 327 0.19 -6.95 -25.40
N GLY A 328 0.83 -7.38 -24.31
CA GLY A 328 1.90 -8.38 -24.35
C GLY A 328 3.24 -7.84 -24.89
N SER A 329 3.43 -6.53 -24.90
CA SER A 329 4.71 -5.91 -25.28
C SER A 329 5.79 -6.08 -24.21
N ALA A 330 5.43 -6.42 -22.95
CA ALA A 330 6.35 -6.70 -21.86
C ALA A 330 6.13 -8.12 -21.29
N PHE A 331 7.23 -8.82 -20.95
CA PHE A 331 7.21 -10.25 -20.63
C PHE A 331 7.37 -10.59 -19.15
N TRP A 332 7.93 -9.68 -18.37
CA TRP A 332 8.29 -9.90 -16.98
C TRP A 332 7.95 -8.68 -16.12
N CYS A 333 7.37 -8.92 -14.96
CA CYS A 333 7.00 -7.88 -14.02
C CYS A 333 7.23 -8.32 -12.58
N ILE A 334 7.74 -7.43 -11.74
CA ILE A 334 7.91 -7.69 -10.30
C ILE A 334 6.62 -7.52 -9.50
N PHE A 335 5.59 -6.95 -10.09
CA PHE A 335 4.29 -6.70 -9.46
C PHE A 335 3.20 -7.50 -10.17
N SER A 336 2.53 -8.40 -9.47
CA SER A 336 1.42 -9.19 -10.03
C SER A 336 0.24 -8.32 -10.47
N TRP A 337 -0.03 -7.23 -9.73
CA TRP A 337 -1.09 -6.27 -10.07
C TRP A 337 -0.81 -5.48 -11.37
N MET A 338 0.46 -5.34 -11.75
CA MET A 338 0.89 -4.66 -12.98
C MET A 338 1.09 -5.65 -14.13
N GLY A 339 1.68 -6.82 -13.88
CA GLY A 339 1.99 -7.83 -14.88
C GLY A 339 0.81 -8.77 -15.16
N ALA A 340 0.67 -9.82 -14.34
CA ALA A 340 -0.32 -10.87 -14.55
C ALA A 340 -1.77 -10.35 -14.57
N SER A 341 -2.10 -9.37 -13.71
CA SER A 341 -3.46 -8.79 -13.65
C SER A 341 -3.84 -8.01 -14.90
N GLN A 342 -2.86 -7.47 -15.64
CA GLN A 342 -3.13 -6.77 -16.90
C GLN A 342 -3.10 -7.72 -18.09
N TYR A 343 -2.12 -8.64 -18.10
CA TYR A 343 -1.90 -9.52 -19.22
C TYR A 343 -2.89 -10.68 -19.32
N ASN A 344 -3.31 -11.30 -18.20
CA ASN A 344 -4.11 -12.54 -18.18
C ASN A 344 -5.60 -12.29 -18.52
N THR A 345 -5.85 -11.63 -19.66
CA THR A 345 -7.18 -11.44 -20.20
C THR A 345 -7.75 -12.74 -20.78
N GLN A 346 -9.05 -12.86 -20.91
CA GLN A 346 -9.68 -14.05 -21.48
C GLN A 346 -9.14 -14.37 -22.89
N GLU A 347 -8.85 -13.36 -23.70
CA GLU A 347 -8.28 -13.53 -25.05
C GLU A 347 -6.90 -14.21 -24.99
N HIS A 348 -6.04 -13.78 -24.07
CA HIS A 348 -4.73 -14.40 -23.88
C HIS A 348 -4.84 -15.82 -23.32
N LEU A 349 -5.72 -16.04 -22.34
CA LEU A 349 -5.95 -17.36 -21.75
C LEU A 349 -6.47 -18.35 -22.79
N ASP A 350 -7.42 -17.96 -23.65
CA ASP A 350 -7.94 -18.77 -24.76
C ASP A 350 -6.85 -19.09 -25.81
N ALA A 351 -5.85 -18.21 -25.94
CA ALA A 351 -4.69 -18.42 -26.79
C ALA A 351 -3.58 -19.26 -26.13
N GLY A 352 -3.76 -19.71 -24.90
CA GLY A 352 -2.75 -20.45 -24.13
C GLY A 352 -1.58 -19.59 -23.67
N LYS A 353 -1.78 -18.27 -23.57
CA LYS A 353 -0.80 -17.29 -23.12
C LYS A 353 -1.13 -16.84 -21.71
N LYS A 354 -0.19 -16.92 -20.79
CA LYS A 354 -0.42 -16.51 -19.39
C LYS A 354 0.88 -16.04 -18.73
N MET A 355 0.79 -14.98 -17.93
CA MET A 355 1.83 -14.63 -16.98
C MET A 355 1.62 -15.38 -15.67
N LEU A 356 2.66 -16.08 -15.24
CA LEU A 356 2.69 -16.89 -14.02
C LEU A 356 4.04 -16.70 -13.30
N PRO A 357 4.10 -16.95 -11.99
CA PRO A 357 5.33 -16.80 -11.23
C PRO A 357 6.39 -17.81 -11.63
N VAL A 358 7.61 -17.32 -11.79
CA VAL A 358 8.82 -18.15 -11.88
C VAL A 358 9.87 -17.52 -10.98
N ALA A 359 10.20 -18.18 -9.89
CA ALA A 359 11.15 -17.69 -8.89
C ALA A 359 12.58 -18.15 -9.21
N ALA A 360 13.56 -17.32 -8.87
CA ALA A 360 14.96 -17.70 -8.90
C ALA A 360 15.30 -18.59 -7.68
N LYS A 361 16.22 -19.53 -7.85
CA LYS A 361 16.61 -20.47 -6.78
C LYS A 361 17.13 -19.80 -5.51
N ASN A 362 17.89 -18.72 -5.68
CA ASN A 362 18.47 -17.97 -4.58
C ASN A 362 17.58 -16.80 -4.11
N GLN A 363 16.38 -16.68 -4.66
CA GLN A 363 15.41 -15.65 -4.28
C GLN A 363 15.05 -15.77 -2.79
N ASN A 364 14.88 -14.62 -2.16
CA ASN A 364 14.40 -14.50 -0.79
C ASN A 364 13.33 -13.41 -0.78
N THR A 365 12.06 -13.79 -0.92
CA THR A 365 10.96 -12.85 -1.01
C THR A 365 10.58 -12.33 0.37
N LEU A 366 10.37 -11.03 0.51
CA LEU A 366 9.78 -10.46 1.71
C LEU A 366 8.27 -10.70 1.69
N VAL A 367 7.71 -11.04 2.83
CA VAL A 367 6.27 -11.08 3.08
C VAL A 367 5.95 -10.32 4.36
N TYR A 368 4.78 -9.68 4.42
CA TYR A 368 4.39 -8.91 5.59
C TYR A 368 3.58 -9.76 6.56
N GLY A 369 3.92 -9.68 7.85
CA GLY A 369 3.15 -10.30 8.94
C GLY A 369 1.83 -9.57 9.16
N LEU A 370 0.87 -10.27 9.75
CA LEU A 370 -0.42 -9.69 10.16
C LEU A 370 -0.20 -8.75 11.36
N ASN A 371 -0.70 -7.52 11.26
CA ASN A 371 -0.50 -6.49 12.27
C ASN A 371 -1.84 -6.01 12.87
N PRO A 372 -2.14 -6.30 14.15
CA PRO A 372 -3.36 -5.85 14.80
C PRO A 372 -3.36 -4.35 15.11
N THR A 373 -2.20 -3.69 15.10
CA THR A 373 -2.11 -2.24 15.29
C THR A 373 -2.29 -1.44 14.00
N GLY A 374 -2.54 -2.13 12.89
CA GLY A 374 -2.65 -1.54 11.56
C GLY A 374 -1.31 -1.05 11.00
N SER A 375 -1.33 -0.73 9.73
CA SER A 375 -0.19 -0.14 9.02
C SER A 375 -0.21 1.40 9.10
N ASN A 376 0.66 2.06 8.37
CA ASN A 376 0.93 3.50 8.53
C ASN A 376 -0.09 4.45 7.86
N ARG A 377 -0.98 3.98 7.00
CA ARG A 377 -2.01 4.84 6.37
C ARG A 377 -3.15 5.05 7.35
N ILE A 378 -3.58 6.30 7.55
CA ILE A 378 -4.51 6.62 8.65
C ILE A 378 -5.88 7.04 8.12
N TRP A 379 -6.93 6.45 8.68
CA TRP A 379 -8.32 6.93 8.60
C TRP A 379 -8.55 8.00 9.65
N SER A 380 -9.04 9.17 9.24
CA SER A 380 -9.32 10.29 10.14
C SER A 380 -10.58 11.05 9.72
N ILE A 381 -11.06 11.93 10.58
CA ILE A 381 -12.18 12.85 10.33
C ILE A 381 -11.65 14.28 10.46
N GLY A 382 -12.05 15.16 9.54
CA GLY A 382 -11.65 16.58 9.60
C GLY A 382 -12.36 17.32 10.72
N ALA A 383 -11.62 18.19 11.43
CA ALA A 383 -12.15 18.93 12.59
C ALA A 383 -13.31 19.90 12.24
N ASN A 384 -13.39 20.34 11.00
CA ASN A 384 -14.40 21.34 10.57
C ASN A 384 -15.60 20.71 9.84
N THR A 385 -15.71 19.37 9.81
CA THR A 385 -16.88 18.71 9.22
C THR A 385 -18.18 19.15 9.89
N GLN A 386 -19.24 19.25 9.10
CA GLN A 386 -20.60 19.52 9.62
C GLN A 386 -21.34 18.22 9.98
N TYR A 387 -20.69 17.06 9.75
CA TYR A 387 -21.31 15.73 9.85
C TYR A 387 -20.38 14.72 10.57
N PRO A 388 -19.86 15.05 11.77
CA PRO A 388 -18.86 14.21 12.44
C PRO A 388 -19.42 12.82 12.79
N GLU A 389 -20.65 12.73 13.28
CA GLU A 389 -21.31 11.47 13.63
C GLU A 389 -21.53 10.60 12.39
N LEU A 390 -21.94 11.21 11.28
CA LEU A 390 -22.17 10.52 10.00
C LEU A 390 -20.85 10.01 9.40
N CYS A 391 -19.77 10.78 9.49
CA CYS A 391 -18.44 10.34 9.07
C CYS A 391 -17.95 9.14 9.91
N MET A 392 -18.16 9.19 11.22
CA MET A 392 -17.84 8.09 12.13
C MET A 392 -18.63 6.83 11.77
N ALA A 393 -19.95 6.94 11.58
CA ALA A 393 -20.80 5.81 11.21
C ALA A 393 -20.43 5.19 9.86
N ILE A 394 -19.98 6.00 8.90
CA ILE A 394 -19.49 5.50 7.60
C ILE A 394 -18.18 4.70 7.79
N ILE A 395 -17.23 5.21 8.57
CA ILE A 395 -15.97 4.50 8.84
C ILE A 395 -16.26 3.23 9.64
N ASP A 396 -17.14 3.30 10.63
CA ASP A 396 -17.56 2.14 11.41
C ASP A 396 -18.18 1.05 10.55
N TYR A 397 -19.07 1.43 9.63
CA TYR A 397 -19.63 0.49 8.66
C TYR A 397 -18.54 -0.21 7.82
N LEU A 398 -17.51 0.53 7.36
CA LEU A 398 -16.40 -0.05 6.60
C LEU A 398 -15.50 -0.98 7.45
N VAL A 399 -15.61 -0.90 8.77
CA VAL A 399 -14.96 -1.82 9.72
C VAL A 399 -15.77 -3.10 9.94
N THR A 400 -17.09 -3.08 9.73
CA THR A 400 -17.87 -4.32 9.82
C THR A 400 -17.39 -5.35 8.79
N PRO A 401 -17.49 -6.66 9.06
CA PRO A 401 -17.20 -7.70 8.05
C PRO A 401 -17.94 -7.49 6.73
N GLU A 402 -19.23 -7.15 6.81
CA GLU A 402 -20.06 -6.88 5.63
C GLU A 402 -19.57 -5.65 4.85
N GLY A 403 -19.31 -4.55 5.55
CA GLY A 403 -18.81 -3.32 4.92
C GLY A 403 -17.44 -3.51 4.26
N ARG A 404 -16.55 -4.31 4.87
CA ARG A 404 -15.26 -4.66 4.27
C ARG A 404 -15.41 -5.55 3.03
N LEU A 405 -16.33 -6.53 3.06
CA LEU A 405 -16.63 -7.38 1.92
C LEU A 405 -17.29 -6.59 0.78
N GLU A 406 -18.24 -5.69 1.10
CA GLU A 406 -18.82 -4.80 0.09
C GLU A 406 -17.78 -3.87 -0.51
N TYR A 407 -16.89 -3.32 0.30
CA TYR A 407 -15.79 -2.47 -0.17
C TYR A 407 -14.89 -3.20 -1.17
N GLU A 408 -14.57 -4.47 -0.90
CA GLU A 408 -13.63 -5.25 -1.71
C GLU A 408 -14.27 -5.87 -2.95
N TYR A 409 -15.48 -6.41 -2.81
CA TYR A 409 -16.05 -7.26 -3.84
C TYR A 409 -17.27 -6.66 -4.55
N GLY A 410 -17.92 -5.70 -3.93
CA GLY A 410 -19.15 -5.11 -4.44
C GLY A 410 -20.37 -5.48 -3.57
N PRO A 411 -21.59 -5.16 -4.04
CA PRO A 411 -22.80 -5.32 -3.25
C PRO A 411 -23.07 -6.77 -2.86
N LYS A 412 -23.49 -6.97 -1.61
CA LYS A 412 -23.96 -8.25 -1.09
C LYS A 412 -25.12 -8.79 -1.93
N ASP A 413 -25.25 -10.10 -2.02
CA ASP A 413 -26.26 -10.84 -2.81
C ASP A 413 -26.18 -10.59 -4.32
N VAL A 414 -25.23 -9.76 -4.76
CA VAL A 414 -24.92 -9.52 -6.18
C VAL A 414 -23.52 -10.03 -6.51
N CYS A 415 -22.52 -9.60 -5.73
CA CYS A 415 -21.12 -9.96 -5.96
C CYS A 415 -20.63 -11.06 -5.00
N TRP A 416 -21.17 -11.12 -3.80
CA TRP A 416 -20.84 -12.12 -2.79
C TRP A 416 -22.06 -12.38 -1.89
N GLU A 417 -22.06 -13.52 -1.17
CA GLU A 417 -23.16 -13.94 -0.32
C GLU A 417 -22.67 -14.74 0.89
N TYR A 418 -23.48 -14.78 1.95
CA TYR A 418 -23.32 -15.75 3.02
C TYR A 418 -24.03 -17.04 2.64
N LEU A 419 -23.37 -18.18 2.84
CA LEU A 419 -23.99 -19.50 2.70
C LEU A 419 -24.72 -19.92 3.98
N ASP A 420 -25.57 -20.95 3.88
CA ASP A 420 -26.36 -21.48 4.99
C ASP A 420 -25.51 -21.92 6.21
N ASP A 421 -24.24 -22.22 6.00
CA ASP A 421 -23.30 -22.65 7.03
C ASP A 421 -22.47 -21.51 7.64
N GLY A 422 -22.73 -20.27 7.24
CA GLY A 422 -22.05 -19.05 7.69
C GLY A 422 -20.75 -18.75 6.95
N SER A 423 -20.36 -19.55 5.96
CA SER A 423 -19.24 -19.21 5.09
C SER A 423 -19.60 -18.10 4.11
N VAL A 424 -18.57 -17.46 3.55
CA VAL A 424 -18.69 -16.40 2.55
C VAL A 424 -18.17 -16.92 1.21
N GLU A 425 -18.92 -16.63 0.14
CA GLU A 425 -18.50 -16.98 -1.22
C GLU A 425 -18.80 -15.84 -2.21
N LEU A 426 -18.03 -15.76 -3.28
CA LEU A 426 -18.41 -14.94 -4.41
C LEU A 426 -19.59 -15.57 -5.15
N THR A 427 -20.55 -14.76 -5.60
CA THR A 427 -21.55 -15.21 -6.58
C THR A 427 -20.86 -15.55 -7.91
N ASP A 428 -21.58 -16.10 -8.88
CA ASP A 428 -21.01 -16.29 -10.22
C ASP A 428 -20.63 -14.95 -10.85
N PHE A 429 -21.47 -13.93 -10.69
CA PHE A 429 -21.18 -12.57 -11.15
C PHE A 429 -19.95 -11.96 -10.46
N GLY A 430 -19.84 -12.08 -9.14
CA GLY A 430 -18.68 -11.58 -8.40
C GLY A 430 -17.38 -12.29 -8.80
N LEU A 431 -17.47 -13.58 -9.08
CA LEU A 431 -16.33 -14.36 -9.56
C LEU A 431 -15.89 -13.92 -10.96
N ASP A 432 -16.83 -13.65 -11.86
CA ASP A 432 -16.55 -13.08 -13.18
C ASP A 432 -15.90 -11.69 -13.06
N CYS A 433 -16.35 -10.84 -12.11
CA CYS A 433 -15.75 -9.54 -11.89
C CYS A 433 -14.31 -9.59 -11.35
N LYS A 434 -14.00 -10.59 -10.51
CA LYS A 434 -12.70 -10.63 -9.77
C LYS A 434 -11.68 -11.59 -10.36
N ALA A 435 -12.11 -12.65 -11.05
CA ALA A 435 -11.22 -13.75 -11.40
C ALA A 435 -11.39 -14.34 -12.81
N LEU A 436 -12.60 -14.39 -13.38
CA LEU A 436 -12.86 -15.14 -14.61
C LEU A 436 -13.22 -14.26 -15.80
N GLY A 437 -13.86 -13.13 -15.57
CA GLY A 437 -14.33 -12.23 -16.63
C GLY A 437 -13.34 -11.13 -16.95
N ASN A 438 -13.79 -10.25 -17.86
CA ASN A 438 -13.10 -9.00 -18.11
C ASN A 438 -13.77 -7.89 -17.28
N PRO A 439 -13.13 -7.38 -16.19
CA PRO A 439 -13.72 -6.33 -15.35
C PRO A 439 -14.12 -5.07 -16.11
N GLU A 440 -13.47 -4.82 -17.28
CA GLU A 440 -13.75 -3.72 -18.18
C GLU A 440 -15.12 -3.83 -18.89
N GLU A 441 -15.71 -5.02 -18.92
CA GLU A 441 -16.95 -5.32 -19.63
C GLU A 441 -18.10 -5.74 -18.70
N MET A 442 -17.82 -5.91 -17.39
CA MET A 442 -18.80 -6.41 -16.42
C MET A 442 -19.79 -5.31 -16.03
N GLU A 443 -20.96 -5.28 -16.67
CA GLU A 443 -22.05 -4.37 -16.35
C GLU A 443 -22.79 -4.81 -15.07
N MET A 444 -22.97 -3.90 -14.14
CA MET A 444 -23.69 -4.16 -12.89
C MET A 444 -25.18 -4.44 -13.14
N PRO A 445 -25.76 -5.49 -12.55
CA PRO A 445 -27.20 -5.74 -12.63
C PRO A 445 -28.00 -4.71 -11.83
N ALA A 446 -29.27 -4.53 -12.19
CA ALA A 446 -30.17 -3.67 -11.42
C ALA A 446 -30.32 -4.18 -9.96
N PRO A 447 -30.40 -3.29 -8.95
CA PRO A 447 -30.66 -1.85 -9.07
C PRO A 447 -29.42 -0.99 -9.39
N TYR A 448 -28.24 -1.58 -9.41
CA TYR A 448 -27.00 -0.88 -9.75
C TYR A 448 -26.89 -0.61 -11.25
N SER A 449 -25.89 0.16 -11.67
CA SER A 449 -25.65 0.50 -13.07
C SER A 449 -24.19 0.89 -13.30
N GLY A 450 -23.78 0.85 -14.56
CA GLY A 450 -22.39 1.10 -14.97
C GLY A 450 -21.53 -0.15 -14.86
N LEU A 451 -20.25 -0.02 -15.15
CA LEU A 451 -19.31 -1.13 -15.05
C LEU A 451 -18.95 -1.40 -13.59
N TRP A 452 -18.72 -2.65 -13.25
CA TRP A 452 -18.28 -3.03 -11.91
C TRP A 452 -17.02 -2.27 -11.50
N LYS A 453 -16.00 -2.21 -12.35
CA LYS A 453 -14.75 -1.52 -12.08
C LYS A 453 -14.91 -0.02 -11.77
N ASP A 454 -15.80 0.65 -12.50
CA ASP A 454 -16.05 2.09 -12.34
C ASP A 454 -16.76 2.39 -11.02
N GLY A 455 -17.46 1.39 -10.48
CA GLY A 455 -18.15 1.48 -9.21
C GLY A 455 -17.28 1.18 -8.00
N CYS A 456 -16.05 0.71 -8.17
CA CYS A 456 -15.15 0.41 -7.04
C CYS A 456 -14.85 1.66 -6.21
N PRO A 457 -14.63 1.51 -4.88
CA PRO A 457 -14.27 2.64 -4.01
C PRO A 457 -13.00 3.34 -4.48
N GLN A 458 -13.08 4.67 -4.63
CA GLN A 458 -11.97 5.49 -5.15
C GLN A 458 -11.11 6.12 -4.04
N MET A 459 -11.38 5.83 -2.77
CA MET A 459 -10.63 6.34 -1.63
C MET A 459 -9.22 5.71 -1.52
N ASN A 460 -9.03 4.54 -2.10
CA ASN A 460 -7.76 3.79 -2.15
C ASN A 460 -7.14 3.52 -0.76
N ASN A 461 -7.99 3.22 0.23
CA ASN A 461 -7.55 2.79 1.55
C ASN A 461 -8.51 1.72 2.08
N THR A 462 -8.02 0.81 2.91
CA THR A 462 -8.80 -0.29 3.50
C THR A 462 -8.88 -0.16 5.02
N THR A 463 -9.74 -0.92 5.66
CA THR A 463 -9.80 -1.03 7.11
C THR A 463 -9.09 -2.29 7.59
N TRP A 464 -9.52 -3.45 7.10
CA TRP A 464 -8.94 -4.74 7.44
C TRP A 464 -7.92 -5.23 6.42
N SER A 465 -6.90 -5.93 6.89
CA SER A 465 -6.03 -6.74 6.02
C SER A 465 -6.87 -7.80 5.32
N ILE A 466 -6.66 -7.94 4.00
CA ILE A 466 -7.38 -8.94 3.21
C ILE A 466 -7.08 -10.37 3.67
N ASN A 467 -5.93 -10.58 4.30
CA ASN A 467 -5.45 -11.89 4.72
C ASN A 467 -5.80 -12.23 6.17
N THR A 468 -6.46 -11.33 6.89
CA THR A 468 -6.95 -11.62 8.25
C THR A 468 -8.24 -12.42 8.21
N VAL A 469 -8.48 -13.20 9.27
CA VAL A 469 -9.73 -13.95 9.44
C VAL A 469 -10.88 -12.96 9.60
N ILE A 470 -11.98 -13.22 8.90
CA ILE A 470 -13.21 -12.41 9.00
C ILE A 470 -13.73 -12.52 10.43
N PRO A 471 -13.91 -11.40 11.15
CA PRO A 471 -14.47 -11.41 12.50
C PRO A 471 -15.83 -12.14 12.55
N GLY A 472 -16.00 -12.99 13.54
CA GLY A 472 -17.22 -13.79 13.68
C GLY A 472 -17.40 -14.96 12.70
N ASN A 473 -16.42 -15.22 11.82
CA ASN A 473 -16.47 -16.34 10.90
C ASN A 473 -15.93 -17.63 11.55
N ASP A 474 -16.83 -18.52 11.99
CA ASP A 474 -16.50 -19.78 12.65
C ASP A 474 -15.71 -20.78 11.76
N LYS A 475 -15.66 -20.53 10.45
CA LYS A 475 -14.90 -21.35 9.50
C LYS A 475 -13.43 -20.93 9.39
N GLY A 476 -13.08 -19.77 9.96
CA GLY A 476 -11.73 -19.22 9.85
C GLY A 476 -11.39 -18.72 8.45
N GLN A 477 -12.38 -18.39 7.63
CA GLN A 477 -12.15 -17.78 6.33
C GLN A 477 -11.54 -16.39 6.49
N THR A 478 -10.58 -16.06 5.65
CA THR A 478 -10.05 -14.69 5.53
C THR A 478 -10.90 -13.89 4.56
N PHE A 479 -10.69 -12.56 4.54
CA PHE A 479 -11.34 -11.72 3.53
C PHE A 479 -10.87 -12.02 2.10
N ASN A 480 -9.79 -12.78 1.91
CA ASN A 480 -9.21 -13.07 0.62
C ASN A 480 -9.95 -14.22 -0.09
N PHE A 481 -10.74 -13.89 -1.12
CA PHE A 481 -11.54 -14.84 -1.88
C PHE A 481 -10.72 -15.97 -2.53
N LYS A 482 -9.42 -15.73 -2.76
CA LYS A 482 -8.51 -16.74 -3.33
C LYS A 482 -8.35 -17.98 -2.45
N TYR A 483 -8.80 -17.91 -1.19
CA TYR A 483 -8.81 -19.01 -0.23
C TYR A 483 -10.20 -19.56 0.04
N TRP A 484 -11.25 -19.10 -0.66
CA TRP A 484 -12.61 -19.62 -0.50
C TRP A 484 -12.85 -20.84 -1.38
N ASP A 485 -13.71 -21.74 -0.91
CA ASP A 485 -13.90 -23.06 -1.51
C ASP A 485 -14.32 -22.99 -2.98
N LYS A 486 -15.20 -22.06 -3.34
CA LYS A 486 -15.67 -21.88 -4.71
C LYS A 486 -14.52 -21.52 -5.65
N TYR A 487 -13.68 -20.57 -5.26
CA TYR A 487 -12.51 -20.19 -6.06
C TYR A 487 -11.50 -21.33 -6.16
N LEU A 488 -11.22 -22.01 -5.04
CA LEU A 488 -10.26 -23.13 -5.01
C LEU A 488 -10.75 -24.35 -5.81
N SER A 489 -12.06 -24.47 -6.05
CA SER A 489 -12.67 -25.54 -6.83
C SER A 489 -12.75 -25.27 -8.32
N LEU A 490 -12.35 -24.07 -8.77
CA LEU A 490 -12.34 -23.75 -10.20
C LEU A 490 -11.34 -24.60 -10.96
N ASP A 491 -11.74 -25.05 -12.12
CA ASP A 491 -10.81 -25.60 -13.08
C ASP A 491 -9.87 -24.50 -13.56
N VAL A 492 -8.57 -24.71 -13.41
CA VAL A 492 -7.58 -23.78 -13.96
C VAL A 492 -7.44 -24.02 -15.48
N ASP A 493 -7.03 -22.97 -16.21
CA ASP A 493 -6.74 -23.12 -17.64
C ASP A 493 -5.56 -24.07 -17.90
N GLU A 494 -5.45 -24.53 -19.16
CA GLU A 494 -4.43 -25.52 -19.55
C GLU A 494 -3.00 -25.04 -19.29
N THR A 495 -2.73 -23.73 -19.38
CA THR A 495 -1.41 -23.14 -19.16
C THR A 495 -1.05 -23.15 -17.67
N GLU A 496 -2.00 -22.79 -16.81
CA GLU A 496 -1.78 -22.87 -15.36
C GLU A 496 -1.67 -24.33 -14.89
N GLN A 497 -2.52 -25.23 -15.39
CA GLN A 497 -2.39 -26.65 -15.06
C GLN A 497 -1.00 -27.18 -15.46
N GLN A 498 -0.52 -26.81 -16.64
CA GLN A 498 0.82 -27.18 -17.08
C GLN A 498 1.91 -26.61 -16.17
N TRP A 499 1.74 -25.35 -15.71
CA TRP A 499 2.66 -24.74 -14.76
C TRP A 499 2.66 -25.48 -13.42
N ARG A 500 1.47 -25.83 -12.89
CA ARG A 500 1.34 -26.62 -11.65
C ARG A 500 2.04 -27.98 -11.78
N ASP A 501 1.82 -28.68 -12.88
CA ASP A 501 2.44 -29.98 -13.17
C ASP A 501 3.97 -29.86 -13.30
N ASP A 502 4.46 -28.85 -14.01
CA ASP A 502 5.90 -28.62 -14.21
C ASP A 502 6.62 -28.23 -12.91
N MET A 503 5.96 -27.47 -12.04
CA MET A 503 6.50 -27.02 -10.76
C MET A 503 6.24 -28.01 -9.62
N GLY A 504 5.35 -29.00 -9.83
CA GLY A 504 4.99 -30.03 -8.85
C GLY A 504 4.22 -29.46 -7.65
N VAL A 505 3.27 -28.55 -7.89
CA VAL A 505 2.50 -27.83 -6.86
C VAL A 505 1.01 -27.84 -7.17
N ASP A 506 0.20 -27.66 -6.14
CA ASP A 506 -1.26 -27.53 -6.28
C ASP A 506 -1.71 -26.05 -6.34
N SER A 507 -0.88 -25.13 -5.86
CA SER A 507 -1.19 -23.71 -5.81
C SER A 507 0.05 -22.84 -5.99
N TYR A 508 -0.21 -21.57 -6.28
CA TYR A 508 0.78 -20.52 -6.30
C TYR A 508 1.50 -20.35 -4.95
N LYS A 509 0.75 -20.38 -3.83
CA LYS A 509 1.32 -20.32 -2.48
C LYS A 509 2.26 -21.48 -2.19
N ASP A 510 1.89 -22.70 -2.61
CA ASP A 510 2.75 -23.87 -2.45
C ASP A 510 4.05 -23.71 -3.23
N TYR A 511 3.98 -23.13 -4.43
CA TYR A 511 5.15 -22.84 -5.25
C TYR A 511 6.12 -21.88 -4.56
N MET A 512 5.63 -20.72 -4.15
CA MET A 512 6.47 -19.69 -3.51
C MET A 512 7.01 -20.15 -2.16
N SER A 513 6.26 -20.97 -1.44
CA SER A 513 6.68 -21.52 -0.14
C SER A 513 7.84 -22.52 -0.24
N GLN A 514 8.19 -22.99 -1.45
CA GLN A 514 9.38 -23.82 -1.67
C GLN A 514 10.69 -23.03 -1.63
N PHE A 515 10.61 -21.71 -1.81
CA PHE A 515 11.77 -20.82 -1.80
C PHE A 515 11.96 -20.18 -0.44
N LYS A 516 13.12 -19.57 -0.25
CA LYS A 516 13.37 -18.78 0.94
C LYS A 516 12.49 -17.53 0.92
N TYR A 517 11.91 -17.23 2.06
CA TYR A 517 11.23 -15.96 2.28
C TYR A 517 11.55 -15.41 3.67
N THR A 518 11.39 -14.11 3.83
CA THR A 518 11.59 -13.38 5.09
C THR A 518 10.27 -12.72 5.48
N ILE A 519 9.84 -12.90 6.72
CA ILE A 519 8.63 -12.24 7.24
C ILE A 519 9.04 -10.94 7.91
N SER A 520 8.50 -9.82 7.41
CA SER A 520 8.53 -8.54 8.12
C SER A 520 7.54 -8.61 9.27
N LYS A 521 8.04 -8.50 10.49
CA LYS A 521 7.21 -8.60 11.70
C LYS A 521 6.24 -7.43 11.81
N PRO A 522 5.05 -7.66 12.39
CA PRO A 522 4.17 -6.57 12.79
C PRO A 522 4.86 -5.66 13.80
N HIS A 523 4.50 -4.38 13.81
CA HIS A 523 5.14 -3.38 14.66
C HIS A 523 4.21 -2.20 14.94
N THR A 524 4.44 -1.53 16.08
CA THR A 524 3.77 -0.28 16.45
C THR A 524 4.54 0.97 16.00
N TYR A 525 5.66 0.80 15.28
CA TYR A 525 6.49 1.90 14.82
C TYR A 525 5.69 2.91 14.00
N ALA A 526 5.88 4.18 14.33
CA ALA A 526 5.46 5.33 13.53
C ALA A 526 6.68 6.20 13.22
N GLU A 527 6.69 6.84 12.06
CA GLU A 527 7.80 7.65 11.58
C GLU A 527 7.97 8.91 12.43
N SER A 528 9.21 9.19 12.81
CA SER A 528 9.55 10.42 13.52
C SER A 528 9.50 11.64 12.59
N VAL A 529 9.07 12.78 13.12
CA VAL A 529 9.06 14.05 12.36
C VAL A 529 10.49 14.52 12.11
N LYS A 530 10.80 14.80 10.85
CA LYS A 530 12.08 15.40 10.44
C LYS A 530 12.15 16.87 10.87
N SER A 531 13.32 17.37 11.18
CA SER A 531 13.52 18.81 11.33
C SER A 531 13.35 19.54 9.99
N ASP A 532 12.99 20.83 10.03
CA ASP A 532 12.85 21.66 8.80
C ASP A 532 14.15 21.66 7.95
N GLU A 533 15.30 21.60 8.61
CA GLU A 533 16.60 21.53 7.93
C GLU A 533 16.76 20.19 7.23
N LEU A 534 16.43 19.08 7.90
CA LEU A 534 16.51 17.74 7.34
C LEU A 534 15.49 17.55 6.21
N SER A 535 14.26 18.04 6.35
CA SER A 535 13.23 17.98 5.30
C SER A 535 13.69 18.70 4.02
N THR A 536 14.37 19.85 4.15
CA THR A 536 14.94 20.56 2.99
C THR A 536 16.03 19.73 2.30
N VAL A 537 16.94 19.12 3.05
CA VAL A 537 18.01 18.24 2.55
C VAL A 537 17.39 17.00 1.90
N TRP A 538 16.37 16.43 2.54
CA TRP A 538 15.67 15.24 2.12
C TRP A 538 15.12 15.35 0.69
N GLU A 539 14.39 16.44 0.40
CA GLU A 539 13.84 16.67 -0.94
C GLU A 539 14.92 16.83 -2.02
N GLN A 540 16.03 17.51 -1.70
CA GLN A 540 17.15 17.65 -2.63
C GLN A 540 17.82 16.30 -2.92
N VAL A 541 18.04 15.51 -1.89
CA VAL A 541 18.61 14.15 -1.99
C VAL A 541 17.67 13.23 -2.76
N LYS A 542 16.36 13.26 -2.46
CA LYS A 542 15.33 12.48 -3.15
C LYS A 542 15.35 12.73 -4.66
N MET A 543 15.31 13.98 -5.08
CA MET A 543 15.40 14.34 -6.49
C MET A 543 16.73 13.87 -7.13
N CYS A 544 17.83 13.99 -6.40
CA CYS A 544 19.13 13.53 -6.86
C CYS A 544 19.14 12.01 -7.11
N VAL A 545 18.65 11.22 -6.14
CA VAL A 545 18.63 9.76 -6.23
C VAL A 545 17.65 9.29 -7.32
N GLN A 546 16.44 9.88 -7.40
CA GLN A 546 15.47 9.53 -8.43
C GLN A 546 16.02 9.77 -9.84
N ASN A 547 16.53 10.98 -10.10
CA ASN A 547 17.06 11.32 -11.41
C ASN A 547 18.35 10.54 -11.74
N GLY A 548 19.24 10.38 -10.76
CA GLY A 548 20.47 9.61 -10.91
C GLY A 548 20.20 8.14 -11.20
N SER A 549 19.16 7.55 -10.59
CA SER A 549 18.75 6.17 -10.83
C SER A 549 18.28 5.95 -12.26
N TRP A 550 17.43 6.83 -12.82
CA TRP A 550 17.08 6.77 -14.23
C TRP A 550 18.29 6.92 -15.15
N GLN A 551 19.19 7.87 -14.86
CA GLN A 551 20.42 8.04 -15.65
C GLN A 551 21.30 6.80 -15.60
N ALA A 552 21.41 6.14 -14.45
CA ALA A 552 22.16 4.90 -14.31
C ALA A 552 21.54 3.77 -15.15
N VAL A 553 20.20 3.62 -15.09
CA VAL A 553 19.48 2.61 -15.88
C VAL A 553 19.67 2.82 -17.38
N TYR A 554 19.70 4.06 -17.87
CA TYR A 554 19.91 4.38 -19.29
C TYR A 554 21.37 4.59 -19.69
N ALA A 555 22.33 4.22 -18.85
CA ALA A 555 23.74 4.22 -19.20
C ALA A 555 24.02 3.19 -20.32
N LYS A 556 24.80 3.61 -21.34
CA LYS A 556 25.05 2.80 -22.55
C LYS A 556 25.93 1.58 -22.33
N ASP A 557 26.76 1.63 -21.28
CA ASP A 557 27.70 0.57 -20.89
C ASP A 557 28.02 0.62 -19.39
N ASP A 558 28.69 -0.41 -18.87
CA ASP A 558 29.04 -0.54 -17.46
C ASP A 558 29.91 0.61 -16.94
N ALA A 559 30.81 1.15 -17.78
CA ALA A 559 31.69 2.25 -17.37
C ALA A 559 30.90 3.56 -17.20
N GLU A 560 29.91 3.80 -18.04
CA GLU A 560 29.00 4.95 -17.87
C GLU A 560 28.10 4.74 -16.68
N PHE A 561 27.55 3.54 -16.45
CA PHE A 561 26.78 3.19 -15.26
C PHE A 561 27.58 3.51 -13.98
N ASP A 562 28.81 2.98 -13.88
CA ASP A 562 29.68 3.21 -12.71
C ASP A 562 29.99 4.71 -12.52
N SER A 563 30.17 5.46 -13.62
CA SER A 563 30.40 6.91 -13.57
C SER A 563 29.16 7.67 -13.08
N VAL A 564 27.96 7.28 -13.51
CA VAL A 564 26.69 7.89 -13.06
C VAL A 564 26.45 7.59 -11.59
N MET A 565 26.67 6.35 -11.15
CA MET A 565 26.54 5.98 -9.74
C MET A 565 27.52 6.75 -8.85
N ALA A 566 28.77 6.90 -9.29
CA ALA A 566 29.74 7.69 -8.55
C ALA A 566 29.38 9.18 -8.49
N GLN A 567 28.84 9.74 -9.58
CA GLN A 567 28.38 11.13 -9.61
C GLN A 567 27.15 11.32 -8.70
N MET A 568 26.16 10.42 -8.75
CA MET A 568 24.98 10.47 -7.89
C MET A 568 25.34 10.47 -6.41
N ARG A 569 26.32 9.62 -6.00
CA ARG A 569 26.83 9.62 -4.63
C ARG A 569 27.47 10.94 -4.25
N ALA A 570 28.32 11.48 -5.12
CA ALA A 570 29.00 12.76 -4.87
C ALA A 570 28.03 13.94 -4.78
N ASP A 571 26.99 13.95 -5.62
CA ASP A 571 25.97 14.98 -5.62
C ASP A 571 25.10 14.88 -4.36
N ALA A 572 24.64 13.67 -4.00
CA ALA A 572 23.89 13.43 -2.77
C ALA A 572 24.67 13.85 -1.52
N ASP A 573 25.96 13.48 -1.44
CA ASP A 573 26.85 13.92 -0.35
C ASP A 573 26.94 15.44 -0.28
N SER A 574 26.98 16.13 -1.42
CA SER A 574 27.05 17.60 -1.48
C SER A 574 25.78 18.28 -0.93
N TYR A 575 24.65 17.60 -0.96
CA TYR A 575 23.37 18.05 -0.40
C TYR A 575 23.21 17.73 1.09
N GLY A 576 24.06 16.88 1.69
CA GLY A 576 23.96 16.46 3.08
C GLY A 576 23.36 15.08 3.28
N TYR A 577 23.56 14.16 2.33
CA TYR A 577 23.02 12.81 2.36
C TYR A 577 23.27 12.04 3.66
N GLN A 578 24.43 12.26 4.31
CA GLN A 578 24.75 11.58 5.56
C GLN A 578 23.74 11.89 6.68
N ASP A 579 23.18 13.09 6.73
CA ASP A 579 22.15 13.44 7.71
C ASP A 579 20.86 12.63 7.48
N CYS A 580 20.52 12.38 6.21
CA CYS A 580 19.39 11.51 5.85
C CYS A 580 19.66 10.05 6.27
N VAL A 581 20.86 9.54 6.02
CA VAL A 581 21.26 8.18 6.41
C VAL A 581 21.25 8.01 7.92
N ASP A 582 21.79 8.96 8.68
CA ASP A 582 21.82 8.91 10.13
C ASP A 582 20.40 8.89 10.71
N TRP A 583 19.49 9.65 10.12
CA TRP A 583 18.08 9.61 10.49
C TRP A 583 17.45 8.25 10.15
N CYS A 584 17.66 7.70 8.96
CA CYS A 584 17.16 6.38 8.58
C CYS A 584 17.65 5.26 9.50
N VAL A 585 18.91 5.31 9.91
CA VAL A 585 19.49 4.36 10.88
C VAL A 585 18.78 4.45 12.24
N SER A 586 18.48 5.68 12.70
CA SER A 586 17.74 5.87 13.94
C SER A 586 16.31 5.36 13.85
N GLU A 587 15.63 5.61 12.74
CA GLU A 587 14.28 5.11 12.48
C GLU A 587 14.22 3.57 12.39
N ALA A 588 15.20 2.94 11.73
CA ALA A 588 15.29 1.48 11.69
C ALA A 588 15.46 0.88 13.09
N ALA A 589 16.23 1.52 13.96
CA ALA A 589 16.36 1.09 15.34
C ALA A 589 15.06 1.24 16.14
N LEU A 590 14.30 2.32 15.91
CA LEU A 590 12.96 2.52 16.51
C LEU A 590 11.98 1.45 16.01
N ARG A 591 11.96 1.19 14.69
CA ARG A 591 11.13 0.12 14.10
C ARG A 591 11.45 -1.25 14.72
N LYS A 592 12.75 -1.56 14.86
CA LYS A 592 13.18 -2.81 15.50
C LYS A 592 12.71 -2.94 16.94
N ALA A 593 12.75 -1.84 17.69
CA ALA A 593 12.29 -1.82 19.08
C ALA A 593 10.77 -1.94 19.22
N ALA A 594 10.04 -1.58 18.17
CA ALA A 594 8.57 -1.59 18.12
C ALA A 594 8.00 -2.88 17.51
N GLU A 595 8.83 -3.86 17.11
CA GLU A 595 8.34 -5.16 16.60
C GLU A 595 7.51 -5.90 17.66
N ILE A 596 6.41 -6.51 17.23
CA ILE A 596 5.54 -7.36 18.04
C ILE A 596 5.90 -8.83 17.76
N ASP A 597 5.97 -9.67 18.81
CA ASP A 597 6.29 -11.12 18.70
C ASP A 597 5.08 -11.98 18.37
#